data_bae5f8cbae72abc4657dc9823975ed53
#
_entry.id   bae5f8cbae72abc4657dc9823975ed53
#
_cell.length_a   1.000
_cell.length_b   1.000
_cell.length_c   1.000
_cell.angle_alpha   90.00
_cell.angle_beta   90.00
_cell.angle_gamma   90.00
#
_symmetry.space_group_name_H-M   'P 1'
#
loop_
_entity.id
_entity.type
_entity.pdbx_description
1 polymer ?
#
loop_
_entity_poly.entity_id
_entity_poly.type
_entity_poly.pdbx_seq_one_letter_code
_entity_poly.pdbx_strand_id
1 'polypeptide(L)'
;GSTGPFMQTFKFLSYSFMFIIYQEEKSSSAMVEGLDLLETILGKELFSKEVEILKTDRGGEFVDEDGFEKEEDGSRRTLVFYCDPMASGQKGSLENNHREIRYICPKETDLKKLGLTSQEKVNLMVSHINSQSKENLKGKSPLEMMEFLNPELYKRFVEYGIKKIERDKIVLKPYLLKDKK
;
A
#
# COMPACT_ATOMS: atom_id res chain seq x y z
N GLY A 1 2.95 21.18 -10.56
CA GLY A 1 2.70 20.05 -9.72
C GLY A 1 3.66 19.96 -8.54
N SER A 2 3.20 19.41 -7.46
CA SER A 2 4.05 19.22 -6.29
C SER A 2 5.11 18.15 -6.54
N THR A 3 6.31 18.38 -6.05
CA THR A 3 7.42 17.42 -6.16
C THR A 3 7.33 16.37 -5.08
N GLY A 4 7.59 15.08 -5.45
CA GLY A 4 7.55 13.95 -4.54
C GLY A 4 8.61 13.97 -3.46
N PRO A 5 8.71 12.89 -2.65
CA PRO A 5 8.07 11.60 -2.94
C PRO A 5 6.61 11.50 -2.49
N PHE A 6 5.91 10.54 -3.07
CA PHE A 6 4.52 10.24 -2.76
C PHE A 6 4.36 8.75 -2.43
N MET A 7 3.30 8.44 -1.70
CA MET A 7 2.97 7.07 -1.33
C MET A 7 1.65 6.68 -2.00
N GLN A 8 1.71 5.65 -2.84
CA GLN A 8 0.52 5.04 -3.42
C GLN A 8 0.13 3.85 -2.55
N THR A 9 -1.03 3.91 -1.91
CA THR A 9 -1.46 2.90 -0.93
C THR A 9 -2.49 1.95 -1.50
N PHE A 10 -2.34 0.66 -1.17
CA PHE A 10 -3.28 -0.41 -1.51
C PHE A 10 -3.71 -1.11 -0.24
N LYS A 11 -5.02 -1.30 -0.07
CA LYS A 11 -5.56 -1.98 1.10
C LYS A 11 -6.17 -3.32 0.71
N PHE A 12 -5.72 -4.38 1.37
CA PHE A 12 -6.26 -5.73 1.24
C PHE A 12 -7.17 -5.98 2.44
N LEU A 13 -8.47 -5.74 2.25
CA LEU A 13 -9.45 -5.70 3.35
C LEU A 13 -9.58 -7.01 4.11
N SER A 14 -9.45 -8.16 3.42
CA SER A 14 -9.57 -9.47 4.06
C SER A 14 -8.55 -9.71 5.17
N TYR A 15 -7.41 -9.03 5.11
CA TYR A 15 -6.31 -9.18 6.07
C TYR A 15 -6.02 -7.89 6.84
N SER A 16 -6.73 -6.82 6.54
CA SER A 16 -6.41 -5.46 7.00
C SER A 16 -4.97 -5.08 6.67
N PHE A 17 -4.42 -5.63 5.59
CA PHE A 17 -3.05 -5.40 5.14
C PHE A 17 -2.97 -4.18 4.25
N MET A 18 -1.98 -3.33 4.50
CA MET A 18 -1.72 -2.15 3.68
C MET A 18 -0.37 -2.28 3.00
N PHE A 19 -0.36 -2.17 1.67
CA PHE A 19 0.86 -2.11 0.88
C PHE A 19 1.03 -0.71 0.32
N ILE A 20 2.28 -0.25 0.23
CA ILE A 20 2.59 1.11 -0.24
C ILE A 20 3.66 1.02 -1.31
N ILE A 21 3.44 1.75 -2.41
CA ILE A 21 4.42 1.90 -3.48
C ILE A 21 4.97 3.33 -3.44
N TYR A 22 6.30 3.44 -3.47
CA TYR A 22 7.02 4.70 -3.53
C TYR A 22 6.89 5.30 -4.93
N GLN A 23 6.53 6.59 -5.00
CA GLN A 23 6.41 7.32 -6.25
C GLN A 23 7.20 8.62 -6.17
N GLU A 24 7.94 8.93 -7.24
CA GLU A 24 8.65 10.22 -7.33
C GLU A 24 7.72 11.35 -7.73
N GLU A 25 6.64 11.04 -8.45
CA GLU A 25 5.68 12.04 -8.89
C GLU A 25 4.24 11.56 -8.70
N LYS A 26 3.32 12.51 -8.65
CA LYS A 26 1.88 12.23 -8.55
C LYS A 26 1.23 12.51 -9.91
N SER A 27 1.06 11.46 -10.71
CA SER A 27 0.45 11.54 -12.03
C SER A 27 -0.36 10.27 -12.30
N SER A 28 -1.26 10.31 -13.28
CA SER A 28 -2.03 9.12 -13.65
C SER A 28 -1.12 8.01 -14.19
N SER A 29 -0.09 8.37 -14.95
CA SER A 29 0.87 7.36 -15.44
C SER A 29 1.66 6.70 -14.30
N ALA A 30 2.08 7.47 -13.30
CA ALA A 30 2.76 6.92 -12.11
C ALA A 30 1.84 5.96 -11.35
N MET A 31 0.55 6.30 -11.23
CA MET A 31 -0.42 5.42 -10.56
C MET A 31 -0.62 4.11 -11.33
N VAL A 32 -0.67 4.14 -12.66
CA VAL A 32 -0.77 2.94 -13.51
C VAL A 32 0.50 2.10 -13.37
N GLU A 33 1.67 2.72 -13.40
CA GLU A 33 2.95 2.02 -13.20
C GLU A 33 3.00 1.33 -11.83
N GLY A 34 2.46 1.98 -10.80
CA GLY A 34 2.36 1.37 -9.47
C GLY A 34 1.48 0.14 -9.46
N LEU A 35 0.36 0.19 -10.16
CA LEU A 35 -0.53 -0.96 -10.30
C LEU A 35 0.15 -2.09 -11.10
N ASP A 36 0.89 -1.74 -12.15
CA ASP A 36 1.69 -2.69 -12.94
C ASP A 36 2.74 -3.38 -12.05
N LEU A 37 3.38 -2.62 -11.18
CA LEU A 37 4.35 -3.16 -10.22
C LEU A 37 3.67 -4.14 -9.26
N LEU A 38 2.50 -3.79 -8.72
CA LEU A 38 1.76 -4.70 -7.84
C LEU A 38 1.41 -6.00 -8.57
N GLU A 39 0.96 -5.91 -9.82
CA GLU A 39 0.69 -7.11 -10.62
C GLU A 39 1.94 -7.96 -10.83
N THR A 40 3.08 -7.32 -11.06
CA THR A 40 4.37 -8.01 -11.19
C THR A 40 4.75 -8.74 -9.90
N ILE A 41 4.53 -8.10 -8.75
CA ILE A 41 4.83 -8.69 -7.44
C ILE A 41 3.96 -9.92 -7.21
N LEU A 42 2.66 -9.84 -7.50
CA LEU A 42 1.70 -10.90 -7.21
C LEU A 42 1.64 -11.97 -8.29
N GLY A 43 1.94 -11.62 -9.54
CA GLY A 43 1.64 -12.44 -10.70
C GLY A 43 0.20 -12.23 -11.15
N LYS A 44 -0.10 -12.47 -12.42
CA LYS A 44 -1.42 -12.18 -13.02
C LYS A 44 -2.56 -12.92 -12.33
N GLU A 45 -2.37 -14.20 -12.02
CA GLU A 45 -3.42 -15.01 -11.42
C GLU A 45 -3.82 -14.51 -10.03
N LEU A 46 -2.83 -14.31 -9.16
CA LEU A 46 -3.06 -13.85 -7.80
C LEU A 46 -3.57 -12.41 -7.80
N PHE A 47 -3.02 -11.57 -8.67
CA PHE A 47 -3.48 -10.18 -8.82
C PHE A 47 -4.97 -10.14 -9.19
N SER A 48 -5.41 -10.95 -10.16
CA SER A 48 -6.81 -10.93 -10.59
C SER A 48 -7.78 -11.40 -9.50
N LYS A 49 -7.33 -12.27 -8.60
CA LYS A 49 -8.14 -12.74 -7.47
C LYS A 49 -8.18 -11.72 -6.32
N GLU A 50 -7.05 -11.09 -6.03
CA GLU A 50 -6.92 -10.21 -4.86
C GLU A 50 -7.28 -8.76 -5.18
N VAL A 51 -7.10 -8.32 -6.42
CA VAL A 51 -7.35 -6.94 -6.87
C VAL A 51 -8.46 -6.94 -7.93
N GLU A 52 -9.58 -7.59 -7.62
CA GLU A 52 -10.72 -7.68 -8.52
C GLU A 52 -11.38 -6.33 -8.73
N ILE A 53 -11.50 -5.55 -7.66
CA ILE A 53 -12.11 -4.22 -7.70
C ILE A 53 -11.17 -3.21 -7.04
N LEU A 54 -10.78 -2.20 -7.80
CA LEU A 54 -9.98 -1.10 -7.31
C LEU A 54 -10.89 0.09 -6.97
N LYS A 55 -10.97 0.44 -5.68
CA LYS A 55 -11.73 1.59 -5.22
C LYS A 55 -10.83 2.80 -5.10
N THR A 56 -11.25 3.89 -5.70
CA THR A 56 -10.48 5.14 -5.69
C THR A 56 -11.41 6.36 -5.71
N ASP A 57 -10.89 7.54 -5.41
CA ASP A 57 -11.63 8.77 -5.61
C ASP A 57 -11.33 9.31 -7.03
N ARG A 58 -12.07 10.36 -7.42
CA ARG A 58 -11.91 10.98 -8.74
C ARG A 58 -10.81 12.05 -8.71
N GLY A 59 -9.65 11.69 -8.19
CA GLY A 59 -8.49 12.57 -8.26
C GLY A 59 -7.91 12.60 -9.68
N GLY A 60 -7.17 13.66 -10.00
CA GLY A 60 -6.55 13.80 -11.32
C GLY A 60 -5.61 12.65 -11.67
N GLU A 61 -4.99 12.03 -10.68
CA GLU A 61 -4.09 10.89 -10.84
C GLU A 61 -4.79 9.57 -11.20
N PHE A 62 -6.13 9.53 -11.15
CA PHE A 62 -6.91 8.34 -11.47
C PHE A 62 -7.79 8.53 -12.71
N VAL A 63 -7.34 9.37 -13.67
CA VAL A 63 -8.11 9.64 -14.89
C VAL A 63 -7.94 8.54 -15.94
N ASP A 64 -6.84 7.80 -15.93
CA ASP A 64 -6.56 6.74 -16.90
C ASP A 64 -7.25 5.42 -16.53
N GLU A 65 -8.57 5.35 -16.78
CA GLU A 65 -9.36 4.14 -16.48
C GLU A 65 -8.87 2.93 -17.26
N ASP A 66 -8.54 3.12 -18.54
CA ASP A 66 -8.07 2.02 -19.40
C ASP A 66 -6.75 1.43 -18.87
N GLY A 67 -5.82 2.28 -18.43
CA GLY A 67 -4.56 1.82 -17.85
C GLY A 67 -4.77 1.03 -16.55
N PHE A 68 -5.78 1.39 -15.76
CA PHE A 68 -6.09 0.65 -14.54
C PHE A 68 -6.86 -0.64 -14.80
N GLU A 69 -7.78 -0.63 -15.75
CA GLU A 69 -8.69 -1.77 -15.95
C GLU A 69 -8.17 -2.83 -16.93
N LYS A 70 -7.24 -2.48 -17.81
CA LYS A 70 -6.83 -3.36 -18.91
C LYS A 70 -5.37 -3.71 -18.92
N GLU A 71 -5.08 -4.93 -19.35
CA GLU A 71 -3.74 -5.36 -19.71
C GLU A 71 -3.32 -4.74 -21.04
N GLU A 72 -2.02 -4.85 -21.38
CA GLU A 72 -1.53 -4.39 -22.69
C GLU A 72 -2.25 -5.04 -23.86
N ASP A 73 -2.70 -6.28 -23.70
CA ASP A 73 -3.43 -7.01 -24.72
C ASP A 73 -4.93 -6.64 -24.81
N GLY A 74 -5.39 -5.72 -23.96
CA GLY A 74 -6.78 -5.27 -23.91
C GLY A 74 -7.69 -6.09 -23.00
N SER A 75 -7.22 -7.19 -22.40
CA SER A 75 -8.02 -7.97 -21.46
C SER A 75 -8.19 -7.22 -20.15
N ARG A 76 -9.28 -7.49 -19.42
CA ARG A 76 -9.54 -6.81 -18.14
C ARG A 76 -8.64 -7.38 -17.03
N ARG A 77 -7.95 -6.50 -16.29
CA ARG A 77 -7.17 -6.90 -15.14
C ARG A 77 -7.80 -6.53 -13.79
N THR A 78 -8.56 -5.45 -13.74
CA THR A 78 -9.31 -5.06 -12.55
C THR A 78 -10.50 -4.18 -12.97
N LEU A 79 -11.44 -3.99 -12.08
CA LEU A 79 -12.57 -3.08 -12.29
C LEU A 79 -12.37 -1.85 -11.39
N VAL A 80 -12.30 -0.67 -12.00
CA VAL A 80 -12.15 0.57 -11.24
C VAL A 80 -13.52 1.06 -10.80
N PHE A 81 -13.67 1.31 -9.51
CA PHE A 81 -14.88 1.83 -8.93
C PHE A 81 -14.58 3.14 -8.21
N TYR A 82 -15.17 4.23 -8.66
CA TYR A 82 -14.95 5.55 -8.07
C TYR A 82 -15.87 5.77 -6.88
N CYS A 83 -15.27 6.05 -5.71
CA CYS A 83 -16.03 6.41 -4.53
C CYS A 83 -16.55 7.84 -4.65
N ASP A 84 -17.78 8.05 -4.17
CA ASP A 84 -18.34 9.39 -4.06
C ASP A 84 -17.52 10.16 -3.02
N PRO A 85 -16.96 11.35 -3.37
CA PRO A 85 -16.19 12.16 -2.42
C PRO A 85 -16.97 12.55 -1.16
N MET A 86 -18.31 12.58 -1.24
CA MET A 86 -19.19 12.92 -0.11
C MET A 86 -19.51 11.70 0.77
N ALA A 87 -19.15 10.49 0.36
CA ALA A 87 -19.43 9.25 1.08
C ALA A 87 -18.23 8.84 1.93
N SER A 88 -17.98 9.53 3.02
CA SER A 88 -16.81 9.31 3.88
C SER A 88 -16.67 7.86 4.38
N GLY A 89 -17.80 7.16 4.57
CA GLY A 89 -17.78 5.76 5.00
C GLY A 89 -17.13 4.80 4.01
N GLN A 90 -17.08 5.16 2.72
CA GLN A 90 -16.45 4.32 1.69
C GLN A 90 -14.94 4.24 1.84
N LYS A 91 -14.32 5.21 2.52
CA LYS A 91 -12.87 5.29 2.72
C LYS A 91 -12.45 5.11 4.18
N GLY A 92 -13.37 4.76 5.06
CA GLY A 92 -13.09 4.70 6.50
C GLY A 92 -11.87 3.85 6.84
N SER A 93 -11.71 2.68 6.20
CA SER A 93 -10.59 1.79 6.45
C SER A 93 -9.25 2.37 5.95
N LEU A 94 -9.27 3.16 4.87
CA LEU A 94 -8.07 3.84 4.35
C LEU A 94 -7.63 4.97 5.28
N GLU A 95 -8.58 5.73 5.81
CA GLU A 95 -8.29 6.82 6.73
C GLU A 95 -7.62 6.33 8.02
N ASN A 96 -8.07 5.21 8.57
CA ASN A 96 -7.46 4.61 9.76
C ASN A 96 -6.01 4.20 9.51
N ASN A 97 -5.68 3.72 8.31
CA ASN A 97 -4.31 3.35 7.97
C ASN A 97 -3.40 4.56 7.81
N HIS A 98 -3.94 5.69 7.33
CA HIS A 98 -3.16 6.92 7.23
C HIS A 98 -2.68 7.39 8.60
N ARG A 99 -3.38 7.05 9.68
CA ARG A 99 -2.94 7.35 11.04
C ARG A 99 -1.60 6.67 11.36
N GLU A 100 -1.46 5.39 11.03
CA GLU A 100 -0.22 4.64 11.27
C GLU A 100 0.93 5.19 10.43
N ILE A 101 0.66 5.55 9.17
CA ILE A 101 1.65 6.21 8.31
C ILE A 101 2.13 7.51 8.96
N ARG A 102 1.21 8.28 9.55
CA ARG A 102 1.54 9.58 10.16
C ARG A 102 2.36 9.47 11.43
N TYR A 103 2.34 8.35 12.12
CA TYR A 103 3.25 8.12 13.25
C TYR A 103 4.71 8.08 12.78
N ILE A 104 4.96 7.55 11.59
CA ILE A 104 6.29 7.46 11.00
C ILE A 104 6.60 8.70 10.15
N CYS A 105 5.62 9.14 9.36
CA CYS A 105 5.71 10.28 8.45
C CYS A 105 4.70 11.35 8.86
N PRO A 106 5.01 12.22 9.84
CA PRO A 106 4.08 13.27 10.27
C PRO A 106 3.72 14.22 9.12
N LYS A 107 2.54 14.83 9.23
CA LYS A 107 2.10 15.84 8.27
C LYS A 107 3.10 16.99 8.19
N GLU A 108 3.17 17.62 7.03
CA GLU A 108 4.00 18.80 6.78
C GLU A 108 5.50 18.56 7.00
N THR A 109 5.93 17.31 6.92
CA THR A 109 7.35 16.95 7.04
C THR A 109 7.92 16.70 5.65
N ASP A 110 9.17 17.13 5.44
CA ASP A 110 9.90 16.80 4.20
C ASP A 110 10.26 15.31 4.26
N LEU A 111 9.60 14.51 3.43
CA LEU A 111 9.75 13.06 3.46
C LEU A 111 11.16 12.60 3.10
N LYS A 112 11.85 13.31 2.20
CA LYS A 112 13.24 12.98 1.84
C LYS A 112 14.18 13.21 3.01
N LYS A 113 14.01 14.32 3.72
CA LYS A 113 14.81 14.61 4.92
C LYS A 113 14.54 13.62 6.04
N LEU A 114 13.31 13.09 6.09
CA LEU A 114 12.94 12.08 7.06
C LEU A 114 13.60 10.72 6.76
N GLY A 115 13.98 10.48 5.51
CA GLY A 115 14.59 9.22 5.07
C GLY A 115 13.75 8.40 4.11
N LEU A 116 12.58 8.90 3.70
CA LEU A 116 11.71 8.20 2.74
C LEU A 116 12.23 8.47 1.33
N THR A 117 13.20 7.68 0.89
CA THR A 117 13.95 7.92 -0.34
C THR A 117 13.89 6.79 -1.35
N SER A 118 13.25 5.67 -1.02
CA SER A 118 13.22 4.49 -1.89
C SER A 118 12.09 3.54 -1.51
N GLN A 119 11.81 2.60 -2.42
CA GLN A 119 10.86 1.51 -2.14
C GLN A 119 11.33 0.65 -0.97
N GLU A 120 12.63 0.46 -0.79
CA GLU A 120 13.19 -0.29 0.34
C GLU A 120 12.80 0.35 1.68
N LYS A 121 12.89 1.68 1.77
CA LYS A 121 12.46 2.42 2.97
C LYS A 121 10.95 2.31 3.20
N VAL A 122 10.17 2.36 2.13
CA VAL A 122 8.72 2.16 2.20
C VAL A 122 8.40 0.74 2.67
N ASN A 123 9.11 -0.27 2.16
CA ASN A 123 8.92 -1.66 2.58
C ASN A 123 9.23 -1.85 4.08
N LEU A 124 10.23 -1.16 4.58
CA LEU A 124 10.54 -1.17 6.02
C LEU A 124 9.36 -0.63 6.83
N MET A 125 8.81 0.50 6.41
CA MET A 125 7.65 1.11 7.06
C MET A 125 6.43 0.19 7.00
N VAL A 126 6.15 -0.37 5.83
CA VAL A 126 5.04 -1.32 5.61
C VAL A 126 5.19 -2.56 6.50
N SER A 127 6.41 -3.07 6.63
CA SER A 127 6.70 -4.22 7.50
C SER A 127 6.33 -3.94 8.96
N HIS A 128 6.72 -2.79 9.50
CA HIS A 128 6.40 -2.42 10.87
C HIS A 128 4.90 -2.19 11.07
N ILE A 129 4.26 -1.46 10.15
CA ILE A 129 2.81 -1.18 10.23
C ILE A 129 2.00 -2.48 10.24
N ASN A 130 2.31 -3.40 9.33
CA ASN A 130 1.54 -4.64 9.18
C ASN A 130 1.97 -5.77 10.13
N SER A 131 2.94 -5.53 10.97
CA SER A 131 3.32 -6.44 12.05
C SER A 131 2.64 -6.11 13.37
N GLN A 132 1.97 -4.95 13.45
CA GLN A 132 1.26 -4.53 14.65
C GLN A 132 -0.04 -5.32 14.81
N SER A 133 -0.30 -5.81 16.02
CA SER A 133 -1.56 -6.51 16.31
C SER A 133 -2.75 -5.56 16.26
N LYS A 134 -3.91 -6.07 15.81
CA LYS A 134 -5.13 -5.28 15.66
C LYS A 134 -6.31 -5.96 16.35
N GLU A 135 -7.17 -5.15 16.98
CA GLU A 135 -8.37 -5.65 17.66
C GLU A 135 -9.32 -6.35 16.68
N ASN A 136 -9.54 -5.77 15.50
CA ASN A 136 -10.43 -6.35 14.49
C ASN A 136 -9.91 -7.69 13.94
N LEU A 137 -8.65 -8.03 14.22
CA LEU A 137 -8.05 -9.32 13.86
C LEU A 137 -7.83 -10.21 15.10
N LYS A 138 -8.53 -9.93 16.20
CA LYS A 138 -8.45 -10.66 17.46
C LYS A 138 -7.03 -10.74 18.01
N GLY A 139 -6.29 -9.62 17.91
CA GLY A 139 -4.93 -9.51 18.41
C GLY A 139 -3.85 -10.02 17.47
N LYS A 140 -4.22 -10.48 16.26
CA LYS A 140 -3.26 -10.88 15.24
C LYS A 140 -2.87 -9.67 14.38
N SER A 141 -1.69 -9.74 13.77
CA SER A 141 -1.26 -8.70 12.82
C SER A 141 -1.79 -9.01 11.42
N PRO A 142 -1.86 -7.99 10.53
CA PRO A 142 -2.20 -8.22 9.13
C PRO A 142 -1.30 -9.27 8.45
N LEU A 143 0.01 -9.26 8.73
CA LEU A 143 0.93 -10.24 8.15
C LEU A 143 0.65 -11.65 8.67
N GLU A 144 0.33 -11.81 9.96
CA GLU A 144 -0.06 -13.10 10.51
C GLU A 144 -1.35 -13.64 9.89
N MET A 145 -2.35 -12.76 9.70
CA MET A 145 -3.61 -13.14 9.05
C MET A 145 -3.41 -13.54 7.59
N MET A 146 -2.59 -12.80 6.87
CA MET A 146 -2.29 -13.11 5.47
C MET A 146 -1.54 -14.44 5.36
N GLU A 147 -0.54 -14.67 6.19
CA GLU A 147 0.22 -15.93 6.21
C GLU A 147 -0.70 -17.13 6.44
N PHE A 148 -1.67 -16.97 7.33
CA PHE A 148 -2.62 -18.03 7.67
C PHE A 148 -3.66 -18.26 6.57
N LEU A 149 -4.30 -17.18 6.08
CA LEU A 149 -5.41 -17.26 5.14
C LEU A 149 -4.98 -17.40 3.67
N ASN A 150 -3.83 -16.84 3.31
CA ASN A 150 -3.33 -16.85 1.93
C ASN A 150 -1.81 -16.90 1.92
N PRO A 151 -1.21 -18.08 2.20
CA PRO A 151 0.26 -18.21 2.26
C PRO A 151 0.97 -17.82 0.97
N GLU A 152 0.35 -18.02 -0.18
CA GLU A 152 0.93 -17.64 -1.48
C GLU A 152 1.08 -16.14 -1.60
N LEU A 153 0.04 -15.38 -1.24
CA LEU A 153 0.08 -13.91 -1.23
C LEU A 153 1.15 -13.41 -0.26
N TYR A 154 1.18 -13.97 0.95
CA TYR A 154 2.18 -13.65 1.95
C TYR A 154 3.60 -13.86 1.41
N LYS A 155 3.84 -15.00 0.76
CA LYS A 155 5.13 -15.34 0.17
C LYS A 155 5.57 -14.31 -0.87
N ARG A 156 4.66 -13.85 -1.72
CA ARG A 156 4.95 -12.84 -2.75
C ARG A 156 5.44 -11.54 -2.13
N PHE A 157 4.78 -11.06 -1.08
CA PHE A 157 5.21 -9.85 -0.40
C PHE A 157 6.53 -10.04 0.34
N VAL A 158 6.77 -11.20 0.95
CA VAL A 158 8.05 -11.51 1.61
C VAL A 158 9.19 -11.51 0.58
N GLU A 159 8.99 -12.11 -0.58
CA GLU A 159 9.98 -12.12 -1.66
C GLU A 159 10.29 -10.71 -2.16
N TYR A 160 9.31 -9.82 -2.11
CA TYR A 160 9.49 -8.42 -2.51
C TYR A 160 10.22 -7.57 -1.45
N GLY A 161 10.31 -8.03 -0.22
CA GLY A 161 11.03 -7.32 0.85
C GLY A 161 10.21 -6.93 2.06
N ILE A 162 8.97 -7.40 2.16
CA ILE A 162 8.14 -7.18 3.36
C ILE A 162 8.53 -8.26 4.38
N LYS A 163 8.72 -7.84 5.64
CA LYS A 163 9.15 -8.75 6.72
C LYS A 163 8.22 -8.64 7.91
N LYS A 164 7.96 -9.79 8.55
CA LYS A 164 7.26 -9.83 9.82
C LYS A 164 8.25 -9.39 10.93
N ILE A 165 7.89 -8.34 11.66
CA ILE A 165 8.71 -7.78 12.71
C ILE A 165 8.22 -8.33 14.06
N GLU A 166 9.13 -8.73 14.94
CA GLU A 166 8.79 -9.18 16.28
C GLU A 166 8.12 -8.05 17.07
N ARG A 167 7.13 -8.38 17.91
CA ARG A 167 6.30 -7.39 18.61
C ARG A 167 7.11 -6.37 19.41
N ASP A 168 8.15 -6.81 20.07
CA ASP A 168 9.02 -5.94 20.88
C ASP A 168 9.96 -5.05 20.06
N LYS A 169 10.04 -5.31 18.74
CA LYS A 169 10.91 -4.56 17.81
C LYS A 169 10.14 -3.65 16.87
N ILE A 170 8.81 -3.60 16.99
CA ILE A 170 7.99 -2.73 16.14
C ILE A 170 8.22 -1.27 16.52
N VAL A 171 8.53 -0.44 15.52
CA VAL A 171 8.78 0.99 15.69
C VAL A 171 7.88 1.77 14.76
N LEU A 172 6.95 2.55 15.33
CA LEU A 172 6.09 3.46 14.57
C LEU A 172 6.47 4.91 14.91
N LYS A 173 7.71 5.27 14.61
CA LYS A 173 8.30 6.58 14.91
C LYS A 173 9.11 7.06 13.70
N PRO A 174 9.25 8.39 13.54
CA PRO A 174 10.00 8.95 12.40
C PRO A 174 11.43 8.44 12.26
N TYR A 175 12.11 8.15 13.35
CA TYR A 175 13.50 7.68 13.27
C TYR A 175 13.65 6.30 12.63
N LEU A 176 12.55 5.56 12.42
CA LEU A 176 12.58 4.27 11.73
C LEU A 176 13.25 4.38 10.36
N LEU A 177 13.00 5.49 9.65
CA LEU A 177 13.46 5.70 8.28
C LEU A 177 14.89 6.23 8.18
N LYS A 178 15.50 6.64 9.31
CA LYS A 178 16.88 7.12 9.29
C LYS A 178 17.85 5.98 9.04
N ASP A 179 18.88 6.24 8.25
CA ASP A 179 19.95 5.27 8.06
C ASP A 179 20.69 5.04 9.36
N LYS A 180 21.03 3.77 9.63
CA LYS A 180 21.84 3.40 10.77
C LYS A 180 23.26 3.87 10.53
N LYS A 181 23.80 4.58 11.49
CA LYS A 181 25.22 4.95 11.47
C LYS A 181 26.09 3.74 11.80
#